data_be18d5e71ca7e130c30436c620a9ebad
#
_entry.id   be18d5e71ca7e130c30436c620a9ebad
#
_cell.length_a   1.000
_cell.length_b   1.000
_cell.length_c   1.000
_cell.angle_alpha   90.00
_cell.angle_beta   90.00
_cell.angle_gamma   90.00
#
_symmetry.space_group_name_H-M   'P 1'
#
loop_
_entity.id
_entity.type
_entity.pdbx_description
1 polymer ?
#
loop_
_entity_poly.entity_id
_entity_poly.type
_entity_poly.pdbx_seq_one_letter_code
_entity_poly.pdbx_strand_id
1 'polypeptide(L)'
;MSTAADAQAPVRRVLDTNIVLDLWVFDEPKATDLRHSVETGRTHWLATAAMREELARVLEYPQIVKRLTARALPADTVLAHFDRHVQLQPDAPKAPYACKDADDQKFIDLAVAHSAALHSKDAQVLCMKKRLERCGVALNPLMDVLETA
;
A
#
# COMPACT_ATOMS: atom_id res chain seq x y z
N MET A 1 -17.98 -1.91 25.52
CA MET A 1 -17.25 -1.21 24.95
C MET A 1 -16.17 -1.80 24.17
N SER A 2 -15.45 -2.57 24.70
CA SER A 2 -14.35 -3.14 23.99
C SER A 2 -14.81 -3.96 22.82
N THR A 3 -16.01 -4.49 22.85
CA THR A 3 -16.54 -5.26 21.74
C THR A 3 -16.53 -4.51 20.42
N ALA A 4 -16.93 -3.24 20.47
CA ALA A 4 -16.93 -2.42 19.25
C ALA A 4 -15.51 -2.21 18.75
N ALA A 5 -14.57 -2.00 19.65
CA ALA A 5 -13.17 -1.82 19.29
C ALA A 5 -12.63 -3.11 18.69
N ASP A 6 -13.01 -4.26 19.23
CA ASP A 6 -12.54 -5.55 18.72
C ASP A 6 -13.09 -5.81 17.32
N ALA A 7 -14.35 -5.44 17.09
CA ALA A 7 -14.96 -5.61 15.78
C ALA A 7 -14.30 -4.73 14.73
N GLN A 8 -13.56 -3.72 15.18
CA GLN A 8 -12.89 -2.80 14.29
C GLN A 8 -11.38 -2.99 14.30
N ALA A 9 -10.95 -4.21 14.50
CA ALA A 9 -9.53 -4.53 14.48
C ALA A 9 -8.91 -4.05 13.17
N PRO A 10 -7.69 -3.50 13.23
CA PRO A 10 -7.02 -3.02 12.03
C PRO A 10 -6.81 -4.10 11.00
N VAL A 11 -6.86 -3.71 9.74
CA VAL A 11 -6.61 -4.60 8.61
C VAL A 11 -5.18 -4.36 8.14
N ARG A 12 -4.41 -5.43 8.00
CA ARG A 12 -3.05 -5.33 7.46
C ARG A 12 -3.12 -5.21 5.95
N ARG A 13 -2.40 -4.23 5.42
CA ARG A 13 -2.39 -3.97 3.99
C ARG A 13 -0.98 -3.68 3.52
N VAL A 14 -0.68 -4.14 2.31
CA VAL A 14 0.55 -3.81 1.59
C VAL A 14 0.13 -2.94 0.40
N LEU A 15 0.79 -1.81 0.22
CA LEU A 15 0.46 -0.84 -0.83
C LEU A 15 1.60 -0.76 -1.84
N ASP A 16 1.28 -1.05 -3.11
CA ASP A 16 2.22 -0.83 -4.21
C ASP A 16 2.56 0.66 -4.28
N THR A 17 3.73 0.97 -4.79
CA THR A 17 4.22 2.35 -4.88
C THR A 17 3.22 3.28 -5.56
N ASN A 18 2.58 2.85 -6.65
CA ASN A 18 1.60 3.70 -7.34
C ASN A 18 0.38 4.00 -6.46
N ILE A 19 0.01 3.09 -5.58
CA ILE A 19 -1.07 3.35 -4.63
C ILE A 19 -0.63 4.42 -3.63
N VAL A 20 0.61 4.35 -3.15
CA VAL A 20 1.15 5.37 -2.24
C VAL A 20 1.09 6.75 -2.90
N LEU A 21 1.46 6.82 -4.18
CA LEU A 21 1.40 8.07 -4.93
C LEU A 21 -0.04 8.58 -5.03
N ASP A 22 -1.01 7.69 -5.24
CA ASP A 22 -2.42 8.08 -5.28
C ASP A 22 -2.87 8.71 -3.96
N LEU A 23 -2.34 8.22 -2.84
CA LEU A 23 -2.74 8.73 -1.53
C LEU A 23 -2.19 10.13 -1.27
N TRP A 24 -0.93 10.39 -1.58
CA TRP A 24 -0.28 11.62 -1.13
C TRP A 24 0.29 12.51 -2.22
N VAL A 25 0.43 12.04 -3.45
CA VAL A 25 0.92 12.87 -4.55
C VAL A 25 -0.21 13.29 -5.46
N PHE A 26 -1.01 12.33 -5.91
CA PHE A 26 -2.09 12.61 -6.86
C PHE A 26 -3.40 12.97 -6.19
N ASP A 27 -3.54 12.66 -4.91
CA ASP A 27 -4.77 12.90 -4.16
C ASP A 27 -5.98 12.33 -4.92
N GLU A 28 -5.83 11.06 -5.34
CA GLU A 28 -6.84 10.38 -6.15
C GLU A 28 -8.14 10.19 -5.36
N PRO A 29 -9.28 10.68 -5.86
CA PRO A 29 -10.54 10.56 -5.12
C PRO A 29 -10.90 9.12 -4.73
N LYS A 30 -10.58 8.16 -5.59
CA LYS A 30 -10.89 6.75 -5.29
C LYS A 30 -10.04 6.19 -4.15
N ALA A 31 -8.95 6.86 -3.81
CA ALA A 31 -8.06 6.42 -2.74
C ALA A 31 -8.34 7.12 -1.40
N THR A 32 -9.34 8.00 -1.35
CA THR A 32 -9.64 8.77 -0.15
C THR A 32 -9.94 7.89 1.06
N ASP A 33 -10.75 6.85 0.88
CA ASP A 33 -11.12 5.97 1.98
C ASP A 33 -9.91 5.20 2.49
N LEU A 34 -9.03 4.75 1.60
CA LEU A 34 -7.81 4.06 2.00
C LEU A 34 -6.90 5.01 2.76
N ARG A 35 -6.71 6.23 2.26
CA ARG A 35 -5.89 7.23 2.94
C ARG A 35 -6.43 7.49 4.34
N HIS A 36 -7.73 7.71 4.47
CA HIS A 36 -8.36 7.96 5.76
C HIS A 36 -8.14 6.77 6.70
N SER A 37 -8.27 5.55 6.20
CA SER A 37 -8.06 4.35 6.98
C SER A 37 -6.62 4.25 7.50
N VAL A 38 -5.64 4.63 6.68
CA VAL A 38 -4.24 4.67 7.10
C VAL A 38 -4.04 5.72 8.18
N GLU A 39 -4.57 6.92 7.96
CA GLU A 39 -4.36 8.05 8.87
C GLU A 39 -5.04 7.85 10.22
N THR A 40 -6.12 7.10 10.26
CA THR A 40 -6.86 6.86 11.52
C THR A 40 -6.45 5.58 12.23
N GLY A 41 -5.46 4.85 11.67
CA GLY A 41 -4.98 3.63 12.31
C GLY A 41 -5.83 2.38 12.06
N ARG A 42 -6.84 2.47 11.22
CA ARG A 42 -7.65 1.30 10.86
C ARG A 42 -6.92 0.37 9.90
N THR A 43 -5.97 0.90 9.16
CA THR A 43 -5.09 0.11 8.31
C THR A 43 -3.71 0.06 8.96
N HIS A 44 -3.21 -1.16 9.14
CA HIS A 44 -1.80 -1.36 9.44
C HIS A 44 -1.08 -1.51 8.10
N TRP A 45 -0.38 -0.48 7.71
CA TRP A 45 0.35 -0.46 6.45
C TRP A 45 1.71 -1.10 6.65
N LEU A 46 1.90 -2.27 6.03
CA LEU A 46 3.15 -3.01 6.14
C LEU A 46 4.03 -2.70 4.94
N ALA A 47 5.30 -2.44 5.18
CA ALA A 47 6.26 -2.20 4.12
C ALA A 47 7.66 -2.55 4.58
N THR A 48 8.57 -2.69 3.62
CA THR A 48 9.97 -2.98 3.88
C THR A 48 10.84 -1.79 3.52
N ALA A 49 12.10 -1.84 3.94
CA ALA A 49 13.06 -0.79 3.58
C ALA A 49 13.23 -0.68 2.05
N ALA A 50 13.19 -1.80 1.34
CA ALA A 50 13.29 -1.78 -0.12
C ALA A 50 12.15 -1.03 -0.76
N MET A 51 10.96 -1.12 -0.19
CA MET A 51 9.80 -0.38 -0.70
C MET A 51 9.95 1.11 -0.48
N ARG A 52 10.56 1.51 0.64
CA ARG A 52 10.85 2.92 0.88
C ARG A 52 11.86 3.45 -0.12
N GLU A 53 12.90 2.66 -0.41
CA GLU A 53 13.89 3.05 -1.40
C GLU A 53 13.26 3.22 -2.78
N GLU A 54 12.36 2.32 -3.16
CA GLU A 54 11.65 2.45 -4.43
C GLU A 54 10.82 3.72 -4.47
N LEU A 55 10.09 4.02 -3.39
CA LEU A 55 9.30 5.24 -3.32
C LEU A 55 10.19 6.46 -3.49
N ALA A 56 11.34 6.49 -2.82
CA ALA A 56 12.28 7.61 -2.93
C ALA A 56 12.77 7.79 -4.37
N ARG A 57 13.05 6.68 -5.08
CA ARG A 57 13.47 6.76 -6.47
C ARG A 57 12.36 7.27 -7.38
N VAL A 58 11.15 6.76 -7.18
CA VAL A 58 10.00 7.15 -7.99
C VAL A 58 9.67 8.62 -7.82
N LEU A 59 9.84 9.15 -6.61
CA LEU A 59 9.61 10.57 -6.35
C LEU A 59 10.58 11.48 -7.10
N GLU A 60 11.67 10.92 -7.65
CA GLU A 60 12.61 11.66 -8.47
C GLU A 60 12.34 11.53 -9.98
N TYR A 61 11.35 10.73 -10.37
CA TYR A 61 11.02 10.61 -11.79
C TYR A 61 10.48 11.94 -12.31
N PRO A 62 10.87 12.36 -13.52
CA PRO A 62 10.48 13.69 -14.05
C PRO A 62 8.99 13.99 -13.98
N GLN A 63 8.15 13.03 -14.33
CA GLN A 63 6.70 13.25 -14.31
C GLN A 63 6.17 13.39 -12.88
N ILE A 64 6.82 12.76 -11.91
CA ILE A 64 6.43 12.88 -10.51
C ILE A 64 6.92 14.20 -9.94
N VAL A 65 8.17 14.57 -10.23
CA VAL A 65 8.73 15.85 -9.80
C VAL A 65 7.86 17.00 -10.32
N LYS A 66 7.41 16.90 -11.57
CA LYS A 66 6.54 17.92 -12.15
C LYS A 66 5.25 18.09 -11.35
N ARG A 67 4.66 16.98 -10.94
CA ARG A 67 3.43 16.99 -10.15
C ARG A 67 3.68 17.57 -8.75
N LEU A 68 4.78 17.16 -8.13
CA LEU A 68 5.15 17.66 -6.81
C LEU A 68 5.35 19.18 -6.85
N THR A 69 6.07 19.65 -7.86
CA THR A 69 6.32 21.09 -8.03
C THR A 69 5.01 21.86 -8.22
N ALA A 70 4.12 21.33 -9.05
CA ALA A 70 2.83 21.99 -9.32
C ALA A 70 1.99 22.11 -8.04
N ARG A 71 2.16 21.19 -7.10
CA ARG A 71 1.41 21.22 -5.85
C ARG A 71 2.18 21.82 -4.69
N ALA A 72 3.38 22.32 -4.95
CA ALA A 72 4.28 22.84 -3.91
C ALA A 72 4.45 21.82 -2.78
N LEU A 73 4.58 20.54 -3.15
CA LEU A 73 4.69 19.42 -2.21
C LEU A 73 6.11 18.86 -2.28
N PRO A 74 6.93 19.01 -1.22
CA PRO A 74 8.27 18.41 -1.23
C PRO A 74 8.21 16.88 -1.19
N ALA A 75 9.14 16.24 -1.88
CA ALA A 75 9.24 14.78 -1.84
C ALA A 75 9.41 14.26 -0.40
N ASP A 76 10.15 15.01 0.43
CA ASP A 76 10.36 14.63 1.83
C ASP A 76 9.05 14.54 2.61
N THR A 77 8.05 15.33 2.25
CA THR A 77 6.74 15.26 2.89
C THR A 77 6.08 13.90 2.63
N VAL A 78 6.20 13.41 1.38
CA VAL A 78 5.64 12.10 1.03
C VAL A 78 6.37 10.99 1.79
N LEU A 79 7.70 11.06 1.84
CA LEU A 79 8.48 10.10 2.61
C LEU A 79 8.16 10.15 4.10
N ALA A 80 7.85 11.33 4.62
CA ALA A 80 7.45 11.49 6.02
C ALA A 80 6.13 10.78 6.29
N HIS A 81 5.18 10.81 5.36
CA HIS A 81 3.93 10.04 5.50
C HIS A 81 4.22 8.55 5.58
N PHE A 82 5.12 8.07 4.71
CA PHE A 82 5.54 6.67 4.76
C PHE A 82 6.11 6.33 6.14
N ASP A 83 7.09 7.12 6.59
CA ASP A 83 7.77 6.85 7.86
C ASP A 83 6.84 6.91 9.05
N ARG A 84 5.84 7.80 9.01
CA ARG A 84 4.91 7.98 10.10
C ARG A 84 3.92 6.83 10.22
N HIS A 85 3.45 6.29 9.09
CA HIS A 85 2.33 5.34 9.10
C HIS A 85 2.72 3.90 8.87
N VAL A 86 3.89 3.63 8.29
CA VAL A 86 4.30 2.27 7.97
C VAL A 86 4.75 1.53 9.21
N GLN A 87 4.32 0.26 9.30
CA GLN A 87 4.91 -0.69 10.23
C GLN A 87 5.99 -1.43 9.46
N LEU A 88 7.25 -1.08 9.71
CA LEU A 88 8.36 -1.61 8.95
C LEU A 88 8.58 -3.08 9.24
N GLN A 89 8.73 -3.87 8.18
CA GLN A 89 8.92 -5.32 8.26
C GLN A 89 10.23 -5.71 7.60
N PRO A 90 10.84 -6.81 8.04
CA PRO A 90 11.97 -7.37 7.31
C PRO A 90 11.49 -7.92 5.96
N ASP A 91 12.41 -8.11 5.03
CA ASP A 91 12.09 -8.67 3.73
C ASP A 91 11.45 -10.06 3.92
N ALA A 92 10.38 -10.30 3.18
CA ALA A 92 9.65 -11.56 3.27
C ALA A 92 10.27 -12.62 2.35
N PRO A 93 10.11 -13.91 2.69
CA PRO A 93 10.53 -14.96 1.78
C PRO A 93 9.69 -14.94 0.50
N LYS A 94 10.24 -15.47 -0.58
CA LYS A 94 9.57 -15.48 -1.87
C LYS A 94 8.27 -16.27 -1.78
N ALA A 95 7.18 -15.69 -2.29
CA ALA A 95 5.89 -16.34 -2.32
C ALA A 95 5.86 -17.51 -3.32
N PRO A 96 4.88 -18.41 -3.19
CA PRO A 96 4.78 -19.56 -4.10
C PRO A 96 4.58 -19.20 -5.56
N TYR A 97 4.04 -18.01 -5.83
CA TYR A 97 3.79 -17.58 -7.21
C TYR A 97 4.67 -16.40 -7.55
N ALA A 98 5.27 -16.43 -8.73
CA ALA A 98 6.13 -15.36 -9.21
C ALA A 98 5.34 -14.38 -10.07
N CYS A 99 5.61 -13.09 -9.89
CA CYS A 99 5.07 -12.05 -10.75
C CYS A 99 5.98 -11.88 -11.97
N LYS A 100 5.38 -11.58 -13.13
CA LYS A 100 6.18 -11.31 -14.32
C LYS A 100 7.06 -10.08 -14.15
N ASP A 101 6.57 -9.08 -13.43
CA ASP A 101 7.36 -7.90 -13.14
C ASP A 101 8.09 -8.13 -11.83
N ALA A 102 9.41 -8.26 -11.92
CA ALA A 102 10.24 -8.53 -10.75
C ALA A 102 10.16 -7.42 -9.70
N ASP A 103 9.91 -6.18 -10.13
CA ASP A 103 9.79 -5.06 -9.18
C ASP A 103 8.55 -5.16 -8.31
N ASP A 104 7.52 -5.88 -8.76
CA ASP A 104 6.30 -6.05 -7.99
C ASP A 104 6.37 -7.22 -7.02
N GLN A 105 7.35 -8.10 -7.19
CA GLN A 105 7.43 -9.34 -6.40
C GLN A 105 7.49 -9.07 -4.91
N LYS A 106 8.24 -8.08 -4.47
CA LYS A 106 8.41 -7.79 -3.05
C LYS A 106 7.08 -7.46 -2.37
N PHE A 107 6.17 -6.80 -3.08
CA PHE A 107 4.85 -6.49 -2.53
C PHE A 107 4.03 -7.76 -2.33
N ILE A 108 4.10 -8.65 -3.30
CA ILE A 108 3.41 -9.94 -3.24
C ILE A 108 3.98 -10.78 -2.10
N ASP A 109 5.29 -10.87 -2.00
CA ASP A 109 5.96 -11.67 -0.96
C ASP A 109 5.55 -11.21 0.42
N LEU A 110 5.54 -9.90 0.65
CA LEU A 110 5.17 -9.35 1.95
C LEU A 110 3.70 -9.63 2.27
N ALA A 111 2.82 -9.42 1.30
CA ALA A 111 1.39 -9.65 1.51
C ALA A 111 1.12 -11.11 1.84
N VAL A 112 1.76 -12.04 1.12
CA VAL A 112 1.59 -13.48 1.38
C VAL A 112 2.11 -13.85 2.76
N ALA A 113 3.29 -13.35 3.14
CA ALA A 113 3.89 -13.69 4.42
C ALA A 113 3.02 -13.26 5.60
N HIS A 114 2.27 -12.18 5.46
CA HIS A 114 1.45 -11.63 6.54
C HIS A 114 -0.05 -11.85 6.35
N SER A 115 -0.45 -12.56 5.30
CA SER A 115 -1.86 -12.72 4.93
C SER A 115 -2.54 -11.37 4.88
N ALA A 116 -1.85 -10.37 4.36
CA ALA A 116 -2.32 -9.00 4.29
C ALA A 116 -3.02 -8.75 2.95
N ALA A 117 -3.93 -7.78 2.93
CA ALA A 117 -4.51 -7.34 1.66
C ALA A 117 -3.43 -6.65 0.85
N LEU A 118 -3.49 -6.77 -0.47
CA LEU A 118 -2.55 -6.11 -1.37
C LEU A 118 -3.31 -5.15 -2.27
N HIS A 119 -2.85 -3.91 -2.31
CA HIS A 119 -3.43 -2.89 -3.19
C HIS A 119 -2.44 -2.56 -4.31
N SER A 120 -2.87 -2.72 -5.56
CA SER A 120 -2.05 -2.45 -6.73
C SER A 120 -2.94 -2.17 -7.93
N LYS A 121 -2.45 -1.35 -8.85
CA LYS A 121 -3.12 -1.09 -10.12
C LYS A 121 -2.35 -1.73 -11.28
N ASP A 122 -1.22 -2.36 -10.99
CA ASP A 122 -0.36 -2.93 -12.03
C ASP A 122 -1.01 -4.18 -12.62
N ALA A 123 -1.08 -4.22 -13.97
CA ALA A 123 -1.70 -5.34 -14.68
C ALA A 123 -1.03 -6.68 -14.35
N GLN A 124 0.27 -6.67 -14.12
CA GLN A 124 1.01 -7.90 -13.81
C GLN A 124 0.65 -8.45 -12.43
N VAL A 125 0.18 -7.60 -11.53
CA VAL A 125 -0.32 -8.01 -10.22
C VAL A 125 -1.79 -8.42 -10.34
N LEU A 126 -2.58 -7.61 -11.06
CA LEU A 126 -4.02 -7.86 -11.19
C LEU A 126 -4.32 -9.22 -11.80
N CYS A 127 -3.49 -9.68 -12.73
CA CYS A 127 -3.69 -10.99 -13.35
C CYS A 127 -3.42 -12.15 -12.39
N MET A 128 -2.85 -11.90 -11.24
CA MET A 128 -2.56 -12.92 -10.23
C MET A 128 -3.64 -13.06 -9.17
N LYS A 129 -4.76 -12.40 -9.34
CA LYS A 129 -5.79 -12.33 -8.30
C LYS A 129 -6.15 -13.69 -7.71
N LYS A 130 -6.46 -14.67 -8.56
CA LYS A 130 -6.87 -15.99 -8.06
C LYS A 130 -5.75 -16.70 -7.31
N ARG A 131 -4.52 -16.57 -7.81
CA ARG A 131 -3.36 -17.18 -7.15
C ARG A 131 -3.12 -16.54 -5.79
N LEU A 132 -3.26 -15.22 -5.71
CA LEU A 132 -3.10 -14.50 -4.45
C LEU A 132 -4.19 -14.89 -3.46
N GLU A 133 -5.41 -15.04 -3.91
CA GLU A 133 -6.52 -15.48 -3.03
C GLU A 133 -6.24 -16.86 -2.45
N ARG A 134 -5.60 -17.75 -3.23
CA ARG A 134 -5.22 -19.07 -2.73
C ARG A 134 -4.18 -18.98 -1.61
N CYS A 135 -3.43 -17.89 -1.57
CA CYS A 135 -2.45 -17.64 -0.51
C CYS A 135 -3.01 -16.85 0.66
N GLY A 136 -4.32 -16.59 0.65
CA GLY A 136 -4.94 -15.80 1.71
C GLY A 136 -4.79 -14.30 1.55
N VAL A 137 -4.47 -13.84 0.34
CA VAL A 137 -4.30 -12.41 0.05
C VAL A 137 -5.49 -11.90 -0.75
N ALA A 138 -6.20 -10.92 -0.20
CA ALA A 138 -7.26 -10.22 -0.92
C ALA A 138 -6.61 -9.11 -1.75
N LEU A 139 -6.89 -9.09 -3.05
CA LEU A 139 -6.35 -8.07 -3.95
C LEU A 139 -7.37 -6.95 -4.11
N ASN A 140 -6.95 -5.73 -3.78
CA ASN A 140 -7.79 -4.53 -3.90
C ASN A 140 -9.19 -4.71 -3.30
N PRO A 141 -9.29 -5.18 -2.05
CA PRO A 141 -10.61 -5.33 -1.44
C PRO A 141 -11.28 -3.97 -1.32
N LEU A 142 -12.62 -3.97 -1.41
CA LEU A 142 -13.37 -2.74 -1.22
C LEU A 142 -13.17 -2.25 0.20
N MET A 143 -13.07 -0.93 0.34
CA MET A 143 -12.99 -0.32 1.65
C MET A 143 -14.38 -0.29 2.27
N ASP A 144 -14.42 -0.53 3.57
CA ASP A 144 -15.68 -0.49 4.29
C ASP A 144 -15.96 0.94 4.71
N VAL A 145 -16.72 1.65 3.86
CA VAL A 145 -17.01 3.05 4.14
C VAL A 145 -17.92 3.23 5.34
N LEU A 146 -18.67 2.21 5.72
CA LEU A 146 -19.56 2.34 6.86
C LEU A 146 -18.80 2.52 8.15
N GLU A 147 -17.57 2.06 8.19
CA GLU A 147 -16.76 2.21 9.38
C GLU A 147 -16.41 3.65 9.65
N THR A 148 -16.53 4.49 8.65
CA THR A 148 -16.20 5.90 8.79
C THR A 148 -17.35 6.72 9.30
N ALA A 149 -18.51 6.16 9.27
CA ALA A 149 -19.72 6.89 9.67
C ALA A 149 -19.77 7.14 11.17
#